data_6facf97b44ff132e3b397c1200833bca
#
_entry.id   6facf97b44ff132e3b397c1200833bca
#
_cell.length_a   1.000
_cell.length_b   1.000
_cell.length_c   1.000
_cell.angle_alpha   90.00
_cell.angle_beta   90.00
_cell.angle_gamma   90.00
#
_symmetry.space_group_name_H-M   'P 1'
#
loop_
_entity.id
_entity.type
_entity.pdbx_description
1 polymer ?
#
loop_
_entity_poly.entity_id
_entity_poly.type
_entity_poly.pdbx_seq_one_letter_code
_entity_poly.pdbx_strand_id
1 'polypeptide(L)'
;ETSNNVGKYCNLAIDSSNGLHVSYQYNTGNSLKYAYKSASSSSWSTTTIDNTGGKFTSIAIDSNDKPHIAYRDSGGDLGYAEKTGSSWSFSSVQSANDVAFTSIAIDSNDDAHIAYYDGNNKDMFHLTDTSGSWVNTYLEDIGSNTGGMSLDIAIDPTTDEPGISYFDSDATSLKYIYYTGSSWSATTVENDADYGRYNSIAYDSLGNVHISHERNSADDLYYTSDKTGSWISTAVHTTNSAGTHTAIAIDGNDDIHIAYRYNTGADLYHATVQGYKTGAITRADVSGATCSITPSLPNGLTLNQGTCTISGTPSISGTNTTYNVTATSSLGVSKTGEFRIWVQSITPVISYTGAPFAFTDHVTVSVSATNTGDSATWTVSPDLPAGLSISSSTGTISGTPGVIT
;
A
#
# COMPACT_ATOMS: atom_id res chain seq x y z
N GLU A 1 -6.92 -1.76 -27.37
CA GLU A 1 -7.44 -1.02 -28.54
C GLU A 1 -6.39 -0.05 -29.08
N THR A 2 -6.32 0.12 -30.39
CA THR A 2 -5.27 0.92 -31.05
C THR A 2 -5.82 1.93 -32.08
N SER A 3 -7.12 2.08 -32.15
CA SER A 3 -7.78 2.95 -33.14
C SER A 3 -8.61 4.05 -32.46
N ASN A 4 -8.71 5.21 -33.13
CA ASN A 4 -9.69 6.26 -32.81
C ASN A 4 -9.49 7.00 -31.48
N ASN A 5 -8.24 7.31 -31.07
CA ASN A 5 -7.95 8.13 -29.89
C ASN A 5 -8.58 7.58 -28.61
N VAL A 6 -8.19 6.38 -28.24
CA VAL A 6 -8.57 5.68 -26.99
C VAL A 6 -7.49 5.83 -25.91
N GLY A 7 -7.87 5.63 -24.64
CA GLY A 7 -6.93 5.55 -23.51
C GLY A 7 -6.66 6.87 -22.81
N LYS A 8 -7.47 7.92 -23.01
CA LYS A 8 -7.39 9.12 -22.17
C LYS A 8 -7.94 8.84 -20.77
N TYR A 9 -7.38 9.55 -19.78
CA TYR A 9 -7.78 9.46 -18.38
C TYR A 9 -7.79 8.02 -17.87
N CYS A 10 -6.82 7.19 -18.31
CA CYS A 10 -6.77 5.79 -17.91
C CYS A 10 -6.32 5.64 -16.45
N ASN A 11 -6.92 4.67 -15.77
CA ASN A 11 -6.54 4.25 -14.43
C ASN A 11 -6.55 2.72 -14.35
N LEU A 12 -5.70 2.14 -13.49
CA LEU A 12 -5.45 0.71 -13.37
C LEU A 12 -5.69 0.25 -11.93
N ALA A 13 -6.38 -0.87 -11.77
CA ALA A 13 -6.47 -1.60 -10.51
C ALA A 13 -6.16 -3.09 -10.74
N ILE A 14 -5.81 -3.80 -9.65
CA ILE A 14 -5.42 -5.22 -9.67
C ILE A 14 -6.35 -5.97 -8.73
N ASP A 15 -6.94 -7.08 -9.19
CA ASP A 15 -7.78 -7.96 -8.37
C ASP A 15 -6.94 -8.94 -7.53
N SER A 16 -7.59 -9.67 -6.60
CA SER A 16 -6.93 -10.63 -5.69
C SER A 16 -6.25 -11.79 -6.43
N SER A 17 -6.63 -12.03 -7.67
CA SER A 17 -6.08 -13.06 -8.56
C SER A 17 -4.99 -12.53 -9.50
N ASN A 18 -4.51 -11.29 -9.29
CA ASN A 18 -3.58 -10.55 -10.16
C ASN A 18 -4.15 -10.28 -11.57
N GLY A 19 -5.46 -10.21 -11.71
CA GLY A 19 -6.11 -9.71 -12.91
C GLY A 19 -5.98 -8.20 -13.01
N LEU A 20 -5.81 -7.69 -14.21
CA LEU A 20 -5.62 -6.26 -14.47
C LEU A 20 -6.94 -5.65 -14.97
N HIS A 21 -7.37 -4.59 -14.30
CA HIS A 21 -8.59 -3.83 -14.60
C HIS A 21 -8.21 -2.42 -15.00
N VAL A 22 -8.67 -1.96 -16.16
CA VAL A 22 -8.37 -0.60 -16.66
C VAL A 22 -9.66 0.11 -17.04
N SER A 23 -9.90 1.28 -16.46
CA SER A 23 -10.90 2.23 -16.92
C SER A 23 -10.24 3.26 -17.85
N TYR A 24 -10.93 3.69 -18.89
CA TYR A 24 -10.41 4.68 -19.81
C TYR A 24 -11.50 5.33 -20.66
N GLN A 25 -11.20 6.50 -21.20
CA GLN A 25 -12.08 7.19 -22.14
C GLN A 25 -11.77 6.80 -23.59
N TYR A 26 -12.82 6.51 -24.37
CA TYR A 26 -12.79 6.56 -25.82
C TYR A 26 -13.16 7.98 -26.25
N ASN A 27 -12.15 8.78 -26.58
CA ASN A 27 -12.32 10.22 -26.76
C ASN A 27 -13.17 10.58 -27.98
N THR A 28 -13.03 9.87 -29.10
CA THR A 28 -13.80 10.16 -30.33
C THR A 28 -15.29 9.85 -30.17
N GLY A 29 -15.65 8.83 -29.40
CA GLY A 29 -17.03 8.44 -29.09
C GLY A 29 -17.55 9.01 -27.77
N ASN A 30 -16.69 9.71 -27.00
CA ASN A 30 -16.99 10.21 -25.66
C ASN A 30 -17.63 9.14 -24.76
N SER A 31 -17.01 7.96 -24.68
CA SER A 31 -17.56 6.80 -23.96
C SER A 31 -16.62 6.35 -22.85
N LEU A 32 -17.20 5.90 -21.72
CA LEU A 32 -16.49 5.18 -20.68
C LEU A 32 -16.27 3.74 -21.12
N LYS A 33 -15.04 3.31 -21.10
CA LYS A 33 -14.63 1.94 -21.42
C LYS A 33 -13.88 1.27 -20.29
N TYR A 34 -13.94 -0.03 -20.31
CA TYR A 34 -13.26 -0.90 -19.38
C TYR A 34 -12.53 -2.01 -20.15
N ALA A 35 -11.32 -2.32 -19.72
CA ALA A 35 -10.56 -3.46 -20.20
C ALA A 35 -10.15 -4.36 -19.03
N TYR A 36 -10.22 -5.67 -19.26
CA TYR A 36 -9.80 -6.68 -18.27
C TYR A 36 -8.87 -7.70 -18.89
N LYS A 37 -7.88 -8.09 -18.10
CA LYS A 37 -6.96 -9.18 -18.46
C LYS A 37 -6.65 -10.01 -17.22
N SER A 38 -7.05 -11.29 -17.19
CA SER A 38 -6.66 -12.17 -16.10
C SER A 38 -5.16 -12.44 -16.10
N ALA A 39 -4.58 -12.76 -14.94
CA ALA A 39 -3.15 -13.03 -14.80
C ALA A 39 -2.64 -14.12 -15.76
N SER A 40 -3.45 -15.14 -16.04
CA SER A 40 -3.11 -16.25 -16.93
C SER A 40 -3.37 -16.00 -18.43
N SER A 41 -4.07 -14.89 -18.77
CA SER A 41 -4.40 -14.57 -20.17
C SER A 41 -3.32 -13.73 -20.83
N SER A 42 -3.07 -13.97 -22.11
CA SER A 42 -2.28 -13.07 -22.98
C SER A 42 -3.13 -11.96 -23.63
N SER A 43 -4.45 -12.04 -23.53
CA SER A 43 -5.41 -11.19 -24.26
C SER A 43 -6.23 -10.32 -23.31
N TRP A 44 -6.55 -9.11 -23.76
CA TRP A 44 -7.47 -8.20 -23.11
C TRP A 44 -8.90 -8.38 -23.63
N SER A 45 -9.88 -8.37 -22.74
CA SER A 45 -11.28 -8.15 -23.09
C SER A 45 -11.64 -6.69 -22.87
N THR A 46 -12.49 -6.10 -23.72
CA THR A 46 -12.91 -4.71 -23.61
C THR A 46 -14.43 -4.60 -23.64
N THR A 47 -14.97 -3.66 -22.87
CA THR A 47 -16.39 -3.38 -22.75
C THR A 47 -16.64 -1.88 -22.75
N THR A 48 -17.69 -1.42 -23.43
CA THR A 48 -18.20 -0.05 -23.28
C THR A 48 -19.23 -0.08 -22.15
N ILE A 49 -19.03 0.78 -21.15
CA ILE A 49 -19.91 0.89 -19.97
C ILE A 49 -20.96 1.96 -20.22
N ASP A 50 -20.53 3.16 -20.52
CA ASP A 50 -21.39 4.32 -20.84
C ASP A 50 -20.98 4.89 -22.20
N ASN A 51 -21.96 5.09 -23.08
CA ASN A 51 -21.72 5.63 -24.43
C ASN A 51 -21.60 7.14 -24.48
N THR A 52 -21.75 7.82 -23.35
CA THR A 52 -21.90 9.30 -23.31
C THR A 52 -20.97 9.99 -22.32
N GLY A 53 -20.06 9.28 -21.62
CA GLY A 53 -19.22 9.83 -20.57
C GLY A 53 -17.80 9.31 -20.59
N GLY A 54 -17.12 9.37 -19.44
CA GLY A 54 -15.83 8.68 -19.22
C GLY A 54 -14.61 9.58 -19.14
N LYS A 55 -14.76 10.89 -18.94
CA LYS A 55 -13.61 11.74 -18.60
C LYS A 55 -13.20 11.55 -17.14
N PHE A 56 -11.91 11.75 -16.87
CA PHE A 56 -11.34 11.70 -15.52
C PHE A 56 -11.69 10.39 -14.79
N THR A 57 -11.55 9.23 -15.45
CA THR A 57 -11.93 7.97 -14.84
C THR A 57 -10.92 7.53 -13.78
N SER A 58 -11.42 6.96 -12.69
CA SER A 58 -10.65 6.24 -11.67
C SER A 58 -11.33 4.92 -11.36
N ILE A 59 -10.56 3.86 -11.05
CA ILE A 59 -11.06 2.52 -10.81
C ILE A 59 -10.47 1.95 -9.52
N ALA A 60 -11.31 1.30 -8.72
CA ALA A 60 -10.91 0.51 -7.55
C ALA A 60 -11.61 -0.85 -7.58
N ILE A 61 -11.09 -1.81 -6.82
CA ILE A 61 -11.61 -3.18 -6.74
C ILE A 61 -12.02 -3.45 -5.30
N ASP A 62 -13.22 -3.99 -5.10
CA ASP A 62 -13.71 -4.39 -3.77
C ASP A 62 -13.17 -5.77 -3.32
N SER A 63 -13.49 -6.19 -2.11
CA SER A 63 -13.05 -7.47 -1.53
C SER A 63 -13.55 -8.71 -2.29
N ASN A 64 -14.54 -8.54 -3.16
CA ASN A 64 -15.14 -9.57 -4.01
C ASN A 64 -14.64 -9.54 -5.47
N ASP A 65 -13.53 -8.83 -5.71
CA ASP A 65 -12.95 -8.60 -7.05
C ASP A 65 -13.91 -7.86 -8.01
N LYS A 66 -14.84 -7.07 -7.47
CA LYS A 66 -15.79 -6.29 -8.25
C LYS A 66 -15.21 -4.90 -8.55
N PRO A 67 -15.11 -4.48 -9.81
CA PRO A 67 -14.61 -3.14 -10.15
C PRO A 67 -15.68 -2.06 -9.98
N HIS A 68 -15.24 -0.95 -9.40
CA HIS A 68 -15.97 0.30 -9.16
C HIS A 68 -15.25 1.43 -9.90
N ILE A 69 -15.97 2.27 -10.62
CA ILE A 69 -15.41 3.34 -11.43
C ILE A 69 -16.13 4.66 -11.14
N ALA A 70 -15.37 5.68 -10.74
CA ALA A 70 -15.81 7.08 -10.73
C ALA A 70 -15.40 7.74 -12.04
N TYR A 71 -16.26 8.62 -12.59
CA TYR A 71 -15.99 9.32 -13.84
C TYR A 71 -16.86 10.57 -13.99
N ARG A 72 -16.47 11.48 -14.89
CA ARG A 72 -17.37 12.54 -15.34
C ARG A 72 -18.27 12.01 -16.45
N ASP A 73 -19.56 12.16 -16.28
CA ASP A 73 -20.57 11.82 -17.30
C ASP A 73 -20.71 12.89 -18.40
N SER A 74 -21.66 12.71 -19.30
CA SER A 74 -21.90 13.65 -20.40
C SER A 74 -22.52 14.99 -19.97
N GLY A 75 -23.21 15.01 -18.84
CA GLY A 75 -23.79 16.21 -18.23
C GLY A 75 -22.76 17.08 -17.53
N GLY A 76 -21.58 16.52 -17.26
CA GLY A 76 -20.57 17.16 -16.44
C GLY A 76 -20.65 16.77 -14.97
N ASP A 77 -21.56 15.87 -14.63
CA ASP A 77 -21.85 15.39 -13.29
C ASP A 77 -20.90 14.23 -12.90
N LEU A 78 -20.86 13.90 -11.61
CA LEU A 78 -20.12 12.75 -11.12
C LEU A 78 -20.92 11.47 -11.40
N GLY A 79 -20.41 10.65 -12.30
CA GLY A 79 -20.89 9.31 -12.59
C GLY A 79 -20.19 8.25 -11.76
N TYR A 80 -20.91 7.20 -11.43
CA TYR A 80 -20.38 6.00 -10.80
C TYR A 80 -20.87 4.77 -11.55
N ALA A 81 -19.97 3.82 -11.76
CA ALA A 81 -20.29 2.55 -12.40
C ALA A 81 -19.70 1.39 -11.60
N GLU A 82 -20.47 0.31 -11.46
CA GLU A 82 -20.05 -0.91 -10.80
C GLU A 82 -20.43 -2.14 -11.61
N LYS A 83 -19.65 -3.20 -11.47
CA LYS A 83 -19.91 -4.45 -12.20
C LYS A 83 -20.62 -5.44 -11.28
N THR A 84 -21.81 -5.88 -11.67
CA THR A 84 -22.57 -6.92 -10.96
C THR A 84 -22.70 -8.15 -11.85
N GLY A 85 -21.97 -9.20 -11.52
CA GLY A 85 -21.86 -10.41 -12.35
C GLY A 85 -21.24 -10.10 -13.71
N SER A 86 -21.98 -10.29 -14.80
CA SER A 86 -21.53 -9.99 -16.16
C SER A 86 -21.94 -8.60 -16.67
N SER A 87 -22.76 -7.87 -15.91
CA SER A 87 -23.36 -6.59 -16.31
C SER A 87 -22.75 -5.44 -15.55
N TRP A 88 -22.81 -4.24 -16.14
CA TRP A 88 -22.48 -2.98 -15.49
C TRP A 88 -23.76 -2.22 -15.15
N SER A 89 -23.85 -1.67 -13.95
CA SER A 89 -24.77 -0.62 -13.58
C SER A 89 -24.02 0.70 -13.53
N PHE A 90 -24.63 1.78 -13.98
CA PHE A 90 -24.02 3.11 -13.91
C PHE A 90 -25.10 4.20 -13.79
N SER A 91 -24.78 5.28 -13.09
CA SER A 91 -25.65 6.44 -12.91
C SER A 91 -24.86 7.68 -12.53
N SER A 92 -25.45 8.85 -12.71
CA SER A 92 -24.96 10.07 -12.04
C SER A 92 -25.31 9.98 -10.55
N VAL A 93 -24.30 10.13 -9.69
CA VAL A 93 -24.45 10.03 -8.22
C VAL A 93 -24.38 11.39 -7.53
N GLN A 94 -23.86 12.42 -8.21
CA GLN A 94 -23.83 13.80 -7.72
C GLN A 94 -23.87 14.79 -8.88
N SER A 95 -24.80 15.74 -8.84
CA SER A 95 -24.89 16.82 -9.82
C SER A 95 -23.95 17.96 -9.46
N ALA A 96 -22.99 18.24 -10.31
CA ALA A 96 -21.99 19.30 -10.13
C ALA A 96 -21.75 20.13 -11.41
N ASN A 97 -22.11 19.62 -12.58
CA ASN A 97 -22.02 20.25 -13.92
C ASN A 97 -20.60 20.54 -14.45
N ASP A 98 -19.54 20.35 -13.68
CA ASP A 98 -18.16 20.49 -14.15
C ASP A 98 -17.17 19.66 -13.31
N VAL A 99 -17.51 18.39 -13.08
CA VAL A 99 -16.64 17.45 -12.35
C VAL A 99 -15.33 17.23 -13.10
N ALA A 100 -14.23 17.30 -12.38
CA ALA A 100 -12.90 16.96 -12.88
C ALA A 100 -12.07 16.24 -11.80
N PHE A 101 -11.00 15.56 -12.22
CA PHE A 101 -10.04 14.91 -11.32
C PHE A 101 -10.71 14.01 -10.28
N THR A 102 -11.47 13.01 -10.76
CA THR A 102 -12.05 12.02 -9.85
C THR A 102 -11.02 10.98 -9.45
N SER A 103 -11.03 10.59 -8.18
CA SER A 103 -10.31 9.41 -7.68
C SER A 103 -11.22 8.62 -6.75
N ILE A 104 -11.15 7.28 -6.80
CA ILE A 104 -11.98 6.36 -6.02
C ILE A 104 -11.10 5.37 -5.25
N ALA A 105 -11.45 5.12 -4.01
CA ALA A 105 -10.92 4.04 -3.18
C ALA A 105 -12.09 3.26 -2.54
N ILE A 106 -11.85 2.01 -2.17
CA ILE A 106 -12.84 1.14 -1.52
C ILE A 106 -12.29 0.77 -0.14
N ASP A 107 -13.09 0.92 0.90
CA ASP A 107 -12.72 0.54 2.26
C ASP A 107 -12.91 -0.98 2.53
N SER A 108 -12.59 -1.44 3.74
CA SER A 108 -12.70 -2.86 4.10
C SER A 108 -14.14 -3.38 4.20
N ASN A 109 -15.13 -2.50 4.20
CA ASN A 109 -16.55 -2.84 4.19
C ASN A 109 -17.14 -2.91 2.77
N ASP A 110 -16.30 -2.72 1.74
CA ASP A 110 -16.68 -2.58 0.33
C ASP A 110 -17.44 -1.28 0.03
N ASP A 111 -17.35 -0.27 0.91
CA ASP A 111 -17.96 1.05 0.69
C ASP A 111 -17.05 1.92 -0.20
N ALA A 112 -17.66 2.69 -1.10
CA ALA A 112 -16.93 3.54 -2.02
C ALA A 112 -16.67 4.94 -1.45
N HIS A 113 -15.43 5.40 -1.57
CA HIS A 113 -14.98 6.75 -1.26
C HIS A 113 -14.48 7.43 -2.52
N ILE A 114 -15.09 8.54 -2.93
CA ILE A 114 -14.74 9.28 -4.14
C ILE A 114 -14.34 10.69 -3.77
N ALA A 115 -13.13 11.09 -4.14
CA ALA A 115 -12.72 12.49 -4.13
C ALA A 115 -12.92 13.07 -5.54
N TYR A 116 -13.42 14.29 -5.62
CA TYR A 116 -13.59 14.99 -6.90
C TYR A 116 -13.51 16.51 -6.76
N TYR A 117 -13.18 17.15 -7.86
CA TYR A 117 -13.17 18.62 -8.00
C TYR A 117 -14.40 19.09 -8.78
N ASP A 118 -15.11 20.09 -8.25
CA ASP A 118 -16.16 20.85 -8.97
C ASP A 118 -15.56 22.14 -9.53
N GLY A 119 -15.34 22.15 -10.83
CA GLY A 119 -14.72 23.29 -11.53
C GLY A 119 -15.56 24.56 -11.52
N ASN A 120 -16.88 24.49 -11.33
CA ASN A 120 -17.75 25.66 -11.24
C ASN A 120 -17.53 26.45 -9.95
N ASN A 121 -17.41 25.72 -8.84
CA ASN A 121 -17.27 26.29 -7.50
C ASN A 121 -15.80 26.39 -7.07
N LYS A 122 -14.88 25.66 -7.71
CA LYS A 122 -13.46 25.49 -7.37
C LYS A 122 -13.23 24.69 -6.09
N ASP A 123 -14.19 23.87 -5.76
CA ASP A 123 -14.26 23.13 -4.52
C ASP A 123 -13.86 21.68 -4.69
N MET A 124 -13.26 21.13 -3.67
CA MET A 124 -13.02 19.69 -3.50
C MET A 124 -14.07 19.08 -2.59
N PHE A 125 -14.58 17.94 -3.00
CA PHE A 125 -15.60 17.18 -2.28
C PHE A 125 -15.16 15.74 -2.06
N HIS A 126 -15.71 15.14 -1.03
CA HIS A 126 -15.72 13.70 -0.78
C HIS A 126 -17.15 13.17 -0.86
N LEU A 127 -17.35 12.12 -1.64
CA LEU A 127 -18.62 11.39 -1.76
C LEU A 127 -18.42 9.95 -1.30
N THR A 128 -19.34 9.43 -0.47
CA THR A 128 -19.27 8.04 0.01
C THR A 128 -20.67 7.43 0.11
N ASP A 129 -20.77 6.11 0.04
CA ASP A 129 -21.99 5.33 0.22
C ASP A 129 -22.04 4.50 1.53
N THR A 130 -21.12 4.74 2.46
CA THR A 130 -21.02 4.03 3.77
C THR A 130 -22.34 3.96 4.56
N SER A 131 -23.26 4.87 4.32
CA SER A 131 -24.61 4.85 4.94
C SER A 131 -25.66 4.09 4.12
N GLY A 132 -25.28 3.40 3.04
CA GLY A 132 -26.18 2.80 2.05
C GLY A 132 -26.87 3.83 1.14
N SER A 133 -26.43 5.09 1.19
CA SER A 133 -26.85 6.18 0.33
C SER A 133 -25.68 7.13 0.14
N TRP A 134 -25.56 7.71 -1.07
CA TRP A 134 -24.50 8.66 -1.36
C TRP A 134 -24.59 9.92 -0.49
N VAL A 135 -23.52 10.22 0.24
CA VAL A 135 -23.36 11.40 1.08
C VAL A 135 -22.23 12.24 0.53
N ASN A 136 -22.54 13.49 0.14
CA ASN A 136 -21.57 14.43 -0.39
C ASN A 136 -21.12 15.42 0.67
N THR A 137 -19.81 15.52 0.92
CA THR A 137 -19.19 16.38 1.92
C THR A 137 -18.27 17.39 1.23
N TYR A 138 -18.49 18.66 1.46
CA TYR A 138 -17.55 19.73 1.09
C TYR A 138 -16.29 19.62 1.93
N LEU A 139 -15.12 19.73 1.30
CA LEU A 139 -13.84 19.66 1.99
C LEU A 139 -13.13 21.01 2.03
N GLU A 140 -12.81 21.59 0.87
CA GLU A 140 -12.04 22.83 0.77
C GLU A 140 -12.21 23.50 -0.61
N ASP A 141 -12.13 24.84 -0.67
CA ASP A 141 -11.87 25.58 -1.90
C ASP A 141 -10.38 25.45 -2.25
N ILE A 142 -10.07 24.87 -3.39
CA ILE A 142 -8.68 24.58 -3.83
C ILE A 142 -8.28 25.42 -5.06
N GLY A 143 -9.06 26.43 -5.35
CA GLY A 143 -8.81 27.41 -6.40
C GLY A 143 -9.12 26.91 -7.82
N SER A 144 -8.74 27.72 -8.79
CA SER A 144 -9.02 27.44 -10.20
C SER A 144 -8.07 26.40 -10.78
N ASN A 145 -8.56 25.57 -11.69
CA ASN A 145 -7.73 24.65 -12.45
C ASN A 145 -6.72 25.42 -13.34
N THR A 146 -5.48 25.49 -12.90
CA THR A 146 -4.39 26.22 -13.56
C THR A 146 -3.45 25.33 -14.37
N GLY A 147 -3.85 24.07 -14.61
CA GLY A 147 -3.00 23.04 -15.22
C GLY A 147 -2.14 22.31 -14.20
N GLY A 148 -2.07 20.99 -14.30
CA GLY A 148 -1.38 20.14 -13.33
C GLY A 148 -2.10 19.96 -12.00
N MET A 149 -3.31 20.52 -11.83
CA MET A 149 -4.18 20.22 -10.71
C MET A 149 -4.43 18.71 -10.68
N SER A 150 -4.38 18.14 -9.50
CA SER A 150 -4.68 16.73 -9.26
C SER A 150 -5.15 16.55 -7.84
N LEU A 151 -5.92 15.52 -7.62
CA LEU A 151 -6.25 14.96 -6.32
C LEU A 151 -6.23 13.45 -6.46
N ASP A 152 -5.91 12.77 -5.36
CA ASP A 152 -5.93 11.32 -5.31
C ASP A 152 -6.33 10.86 -3.91
N ILE A 153 -7.09 9.76 -3.80
CA ILE A 153 -7.62 9.22 -2.55
C ILE A 153 -7.11 7.80 -2.33
N ALA A 154 -6.76 7.48 -1.08
CA ALA A 154 -6.44 6.14 -0.65
C ALA A 154 -7.06 5.87 0.72
N ILE A 155 -7.25 4.60 1.09
CA ILE A 155 -7.70 4.17 2.41
C ILE A 155 -6.48 3.79 3.27
N ASP A 156 -6.41 4.34 4.47
CA ASP A 156 -5.39 3.95 5.46
C ASP A 156 -5.70 2.53 5.97
N PRO A 157 -4.83 1.53 5.74
CA PRO A 157 -5.09 0.15 6.11
C PRO A 157 -5.12 -0.09 7.62
N THR A 158 -4.74 0.90 8.45
CA THR A 158 -4.73 0.78 9.91
C THR A 158 -5.96 1.36 10.58
N THR A 159 -6.60 2.34 9.96
CA THR A 159 -7.80 3.01 10.48
C THR A 159 -9.05 2.73 9.67
N ASP A 160 -8.89 2.23 8.43
CA ASP A 160 -9.93 2.04 7.42
C ASP A 160 -10.60 3.36 6.97
N GLU A 161 -9.88 4.48 7.11
CA GLU A 161 -10.39 5.82 6.84
C GLU A 161 -9.71 6.44 5.61
N PRO A 162 -10.41 7.30 4.84
CA PRO A 162 -9.86 7.90 3.64
C PRO A 162 -8.91 9.07 3.92
N GLY A 163 -7.84 9.13 3.12
CA GLY A 163 -6.97 10.29 3.01
C GLY A 163 -6.81 10.73 1.55
N ILE A 164 -6.71 12.04 1.33
CA ILE A 164 -6.66 12.65 0.01
C ILE A 164 -5.42 13.54 -0.09
N SER A 165 -4.57 13.31 -1.08
CA SER A 165 -3.55 14.27 -1.49
C SER A 165 -4.09 15.16 -2.59
N TYR A 166 -3.76 16.46 -2.57
CA TYR A 166 -4.23 17.40 -3.58
C TYR A 166 -3.30 18.60 -3.74
N PHE A 167 -3.38 19.21 -4.91
CA PHE A 167 -2.74 20.49 -5.19
C PHE A 167 -3.73 21.62 -4.96
N ASP A 168 -3.46 22.48 -3.97
CA ASP A 168 -4.17 23.71 -3.74
C ASP A 168 -3.57 24.80 -4.64
N SER A 169 -4.31 25.23 -5.66
CA SER A 169 -3.81 26.17 -6.67
C SER A 169 -3.77 27.61 -6.16
N ASP A 170 -4.55 27.96 -5.16
CA ASP A 170 -4.55 29.30 -4.55
C ASP A 170 -3.37 29.46 -3.58
N ALA A 171 -3.07 28.42 -2.82
CA ALA A 171 -1.88 28.35 -1.95
C ALA A 171 -0.61 27.91 -2.70
N THR A 172 -0.72 27.41 -3.93
CA THR A 172 0.36 26.81 -4.73
C THR A 172 1.16 25.74 -3.98
N SER A 173 0.48 24.88 -3.23
CA SER A 173 1.08 23.94 -2.29
C SER A 173 0.51 22.53 -2.43
N LEU A 174 1.33 21.53 -2.05
CA LEU A 174 0.86 20.17 -1.82
C LEU A 174 0.20 20.09 -0.46
N LYS A 175 -1.03 19.63 -0.43
CA LYS A 175 -1.80 19.40 0.79
C LYS A 175 -2.24 17.94 0.92
N TYR A 176 -2.53 17.58 2.14
CA TYR A 176 -3.11 16.28 2.51
C TYR A 176 -4.25 16.52 3.50
N ILE A 177 -5.38 15.89 3.26
CA ILE A 177 -6.55 15.90 4.16
C ILE A 177 -7.00 14.46 4.43
N TYR A 178 -7.33 14.14 5.66
CA TYR A 178 -7.75 12.81 6.06
C TYR A 178 -8.95 12.86 7.01
N TYR A 179 -9.74 11.80 7.00
CA TYR A 179 -10.86 11.66 7.91
C TYR A 179 -10.38 11.02 9.22
N THR A 180 -10.81 11.58 10.36
CA THR A 180 -10.38 11.14 11.71
C THR A 180 -11.38 10.16 12.35
N GLY A 181 -12.34 9.63 11.59
CA GLY A 181 -13.49 8.90 12.10
C GLY A 181 -14.62 9.82 12.63
N SER A 182 -14.38 11.13 12.65
CA SER A 182 -15.39 12.10 13.12
C SER A 182 -15.38 13.43 12.37
N SER A 183 -14.26 13.82 11.81
CA SER A 183 -14.09 15.08 11.08
C SER A 183 -12.91 14.98 10.10
N TRP A 184 -12.91 15.83 9.09
CA TRP A 184 -11.79 16.01 8.19
C TRP A 184 -10.72 16.92 8.79
N SER A 185 -9.45 16.57 8.67
CA SER A 185 -8.30 17.33 9.14
C SER A 185 -7.31 17.52 8.00
N ALA A 186 -6.98 18.77 7.68
CA ALA A 186 -6.07 19.13 6.60
C ALA A 186 -4.70 19.59 7.13
N THR A 187 -3.66 19.30 6.36
CA THR A 187 -2.29 19.78 6.62
C THR A 187 -1.60 20.15 5.32
N THR A 188 -0.75 21.17 5.36
CA THR A 188 0.13 21.49 4.25
C THR A 188 1.35 20.57 4.33
N VAL A 189 1.59 19.82 3.26
CA VAL A 189 2.69 18.86 3.14
C VAL A 189 3.96 19.58 2.66
N GLU A 190 3.82 20.38 1.60
CA GLU A 190 4.89 21.21 1.03
C GLU A 190 4.38 22.63 0.83
N ASN A 191 5.15 23.59 1.36
CA ASN A 191 4.76 25.01 1.39
C ASN A 191 5.57 25.90 0.42
N ASP A 192 6.48 25.32 -0.34
CA ASP A 192 7.20 26.03 -1.38
C ASP A 192 6.33 26.16 -2.64
N ALA A 193 6.36 27.30 -3.29
CA ALA A 193 5.58 27.57 -4.47
C ALA A 193 5.79 26.51 -5.56
N ASP A 194 4.69 26.01 -6.12
CA ASP A 194 4.62 25.07 -7.24
C ASP A 194 4.91 23.58 -6.94
N TYR A 195 4.86 23.12 -5.69
CA TYR A 195 4.87 21.70 -5.35
C TYR A 195 3.46 21.09 -5.35
N GLY A 196 3.36 19.82 -5.75
CA GLY A 196 2.16 19.03 -5.56
C GLY A 196 1.30 18.80 -6.79
N ARG A 197 1.74 19.26 -7.96
CA ARG A 197 1.02 18.96 -9.21
C ARG A 197 1.13 17.48 -9.56
N TYR A 198 0.12 16.95 -10.27
CA TYR A 198 0.05 15.55 -10.72
C TYR A 198 0.32 14.55 -9.58
N ASN A 199 -0.11 14.86 -8.35
CA ASN A 199 0.14 14.03 -7.20
C ASN A 199 -0.63 12.71 -7.25
N SER A 200 -0.10 11.72 -6.54
CA SER A 200 -0.76 10.44 -6.27
C SER A 200 -0.35 9.95 -4.88
N ILE A 201 -1.26 9.32 -4.15
CA ILE A 201 -1.11 8.90 -2.75
C ILE A 201 -1.24 7.39 -2.59
N ALA A 202 -0.45 6.83 -1.67
CA ALA A 202 -0.62 5.47 -1.17
C ALA A 202 -0.24 5.40 0.32
N TYR A 203 -0.73 4.39 1.02
CA TYR A 203 -0.36 4.09 2.40
C TYR A 203 0.48 2.82 2.46
N ASP A 204 1.51 2.80 3.30
CA ASP A 204 2.20 1.55 3.62
C ASP A 204 1.41 0.72 4.64
N SER A 205 1.87 -0.50 4.93
CA SER A 205 1.19 -1.42 5.84
C SER A 205 1.08 -0.93 7.30
N LEU A 206 1.76 0.16 7.65
CA LEU A 206 1.77 0.79 8.96
C LEU A 206 0.92 2.08 9.02
N GLY A 207 0.28 2.46 7.90
CA GLY A 207 -0.53 3.68 7.81
C GLY A 207 0.30 4.94 7.57
N ASN A 208 1.60 4.82 7.21
CA ASN A 208 2.35 6.01 6.81
C ASN A 208 1.94 6.44 5.40
N VAL A 209 1.87 7.75 5.21
CA VAL A 209 1.47 8.36 3.93
C VAL A 209 2.67 8.50 3.00
N HIS A 210 2.47 8.16 1.74
CA HIS A 210 3.45 8.29 0.67
C HIS A 210 2.82 9.01 -0.51
N ILE A 211 3.43 10.12 -0.96
CA ILE A 211 2.91 10.95 -2.05
C ILE A 211 4.01 11.14 -3.10
N SER A 212 3.72 10.79 -4.34
CA SER A 212 4.53 11.22 -5.49
C SER A 212 3.93 12.48 -6.09
N HIS A 213 4.76 13.45 -6.51
CA HIS A 213 4.26 14.70 -7.07
C HIS A 213 5.32 15.42 -7.93
N GLU A 214 4.88 16.36 -8.73
CA GLU A 214 5.75 17.23 -9.51
C GLU A 214 6.03 18.53 -8.76
N ARG A 215 7.27 19.02 -8.91
CA ARG A 215 7.64 20.40 -8.66
C ARG A 215 7.66 21.18 -9.98
N ASN A 216 6.64 21.99 -10.23
CA ASN A 216 6.42 22.63 -11.52
C ASN A 216 7.54 23.63 -11.94
N SER A 217 8.16 24.34 -11.01
CA SER A 217 9.21 25.32 -11.35
C SER A 217 10.44 24.72 -12.03
N ALA A 218 10.66 23.41 -11.88
CA ALA A 218 11.77 22.66 -12.46
C ALA A 218 11.29 21.43 -13.25
N ASP A 219 9.96 21.14 -13.25
CA ASP A 219 9.36 19.92 -13.77
C ASP A 219 10.06 18.66 -13.20
N ASP A 220 10.34 18.64 -11.90
CA ASP A 220 11.06 17.57 -11.22
C ASP A 220 10.09 16.61 -10.51
N LEU A 221 10.45 15.33 -10.48
CA LEU A 221 9.73 14.34 -9.68
C LEU A 221 10.21 14.36 -8.23
N TYR A 222 9.28 14.52 -7.31
CA TYR A 222 9.49 14.41 -5.87
C TYR A 222 8.66 13.28 -5.26
N TYR A 223 9.14 12.80 -4.15
CA TYR A 223 8.47 11.86 -3.27
C TYR A 223 8.48 12.42 -1.85
N THR A 224 7.33 12.42 -1.20
CA THR A 224 7.13 12.94 0.14
C THR A 224 6.42 11.92 1.02
N SER A 225 6.85 11.79 2.27
CA SER A 225 6.25 10.85 3.23
C SER A 225 6.33 11.40 4.66
N ASP A 226 5.37 11.01 5.50
CA ASP A 226 5.35 11.30 6.94
C ASP A 226 5.91 10.17 7.81
N LYS A 227 6.45 9.13 7.22
CA LYS A 227 6.98 7.91 7.86
C LYS A 227 7.88 8.14 9.09
N THR A 228 8.53 9.29 9.16
CA THR A 228 9.40 9.65 10.30
C THR A 228 8.70 10.46 11.39
N GLY A 229 7.37 10.61 11.28
CA GLY A 229 6.56 11.46 12.16
C GLY A 229 6.59 12.94 11.76
N SER A 230 7.19 13.26 10.63
CA SER A 230 7.20 14.59 9.99
C SER A 230 7.27 14.40 8.48
N TRP A 231 6.67 15.31 7.73
CA TRP A 231 6.75 15.29 6.28
C TRP A 231 8.20 15.53 5.82
N ILE A 232 8.71 14.61 5.01
CA ILE A 232 10.04 14.72 4.37
C ILE A 232 9.86 14.52 2.88
N SER A 233 10.34 15.53 2.13
CA SER A 233 10.35 15.53 0.68
C SER A 233 11.73 15.19 0.13
N THR A 234 11.79 14.34 -0.87
CA THR A 234 13.02 13.88 -1.50
C THR A 234 12.89 13.98 -3.01
N ALA A 235 13.85 14.61 -3.64
CA ALA A 235 13.94 14.64 -5.09
C ALA A 235 14.26 13.23 -5.63
N VAL A 236 13.44 12.75 -6.55
CA VAL A 236 13.60 11.42 -7.18
C VAL A 236 14.26 11.56 -8.55
N HIS A 237 13.80 12.50 -9.37
CA HIS A 237 14.36 12.76 -10.68
C HIS A 237 14.29 14.26 -10.98
N THR A 238 15.46 14.89 -11.14
CA THR A 238 15.61 16.35 -11.28
C THR A 238 16.27 16.77 -12.58
N THR A 239 16.29 15.91 -13.58
CA THR A 239 16.91 16.22 -14.88
C THR A 239 15.90 16.18 -16.01
N ASN A 240 15.94 17.16 -16.90
CA ASN A 240 15.22 17.20 -18.18
C ASN A 240 13.69 17.11 -18.07
N SER A 241 13.07 17.78 -17.12
CA SER A 241 11.61 17.86 -16.96
C SER A 241 10.97 16.48 -16.75
N ALA A 242 11.16 15.90 -15.56
CA ALA A 242 10.54 14.66 -15.11
C ALA A 242 9.42 14.95 -14.10
N GLY A 243 8.44 14.05 -13.97
CA GLY A 243 7.49 14.09 -12.86
C GLY A 243 6.06 14.49 -13.18
N THR A 244 5.74 14.79 -14.43
CA THR A 244 4.33 14.98 -14.79
C THR A 244 3.57 13.64 -14.79
N HIS A 245 2.28 13.68 -14.40
CA HIS A 245 1.39 12.51 -14.39
C HIS A 245 2.00 11.34 -13.61
N THR A 246 2.28 11.57 -12.32
CA THR A 246 2.80 10.52 -11.45
C THR A 246 1.68 9.59 -10.99
N ALA A 247 2.05 8.35 -10.70
CA ALA A 247 1.21 7.37 -10.01
C ALA A 247 2.10 6.58 -9.05
N ILE A 248 1.67 6.43 -7.80
CA ILE A 248 2.39 5.70 -6.76
C ILE A 248 1.62 4.44 -6.38
N ALA A 249 2.33 3.37 -6.12
CA ALA A 249 1.79 2.14 -5.54
C ALA A 249 2.81 1.55 -4.57
N ILE A 250 2.33 0.80 -3.60
CA ILE A 250 3.15 0.13 -2.59
C ILE A 250 2.91 -1.37 -2.69
N ASP A 251 3.97 -2.14 -2.79
CA ASP A 251 3.87 -3.59 -2.90
C ASP A 251 3.73 -4.27 -1.53
N GLY A 252 3.53 -5.60 -1.53
CA GLY A 252 3.40 -6.38 -0.31
C GLY A 252 4.66 -6.41 0.58
N ASN A 253 5.77 -5.82 0.16
CA ASN A 253 7.01 -5.63 0.94
C ASN A 253 7.16 -4.20 1.46
N ASP A 254 6.17 -3.34 1.26
CA ASP A 254 6.20 -1.89 1.46
C ASP A 254 7.27 -1.19 0.59
N ASP A 255 7.66 -1.80 -0.54
CA ASP A 255 8.47 -1.12 -1.56
C ASP A 255 7.57 -0.20 -2.38
N ILE A 256 8.05 1.04 -2.54
CA ILE A 256 7.31 2.10 -3.20
C ILE A 256 7.69 2.11 -4.67
N HIS A 257 6.69 2.09 -5.53
CA HIS A 257 6.80 2.14 -6.97
C HIS A 257 6.16 3.41 -7.50
N ILE A 258 6.91 4.22 -8.25
CA ILE A 258 6.42 5.45 -8.86
C ILE A 258 6.56 5.33 -10.38
N ALA A 259 5.44 5.38 -11.08
CA ALA A 259 5.41 5.56 -12.53
C ALA A 259 5.23 7.05 -12.84
N TYR A 260 5.98 7.58 -13.80
CA TYR A 260 5.90 9.00 -14.15
C TYR A 260 6.30 9.25 -15.59
N ARG A 261 5.83 10.38 -16.12
CA ARG A 261 6.19 10.80 -17.47
C ARG A 261 7.49 11.61 -17.45
N TYR A 262 8.41 11.25 -18.36
CA TYR A 262 9.60 12.01 -18.68
C TYR A 262 9.33 12.89 -19.90
N ASN A 263 9.30 14.21 -19.71
CA ASN A 263 8.78 15.13 -20.73
C ASN A 263 9.66 15.27 -21.98
N THR A 264 10.99 15.21 -21.84
CA THR A 264 11.92 15.44 -22.95
C THR A 264 11.79 14.38 -24.06
N GLY A 265 11.50 13.11 -23.69
CA GLY A 265 11.26 12.01 -24.63
C GLY A 265 9.79 11.65 -24.81
N ALA A 266 8.91 12.21 -23.97
CA ALA A 266 7.53 11.75 -23.79
C ALA A 266 7.43 10.26 -23.40
N ASP A 267 8.42 9.77 -22.66
CA ASP A 267 8.57 8.37 -22.26
C ASP A 267 7.94 8.12 -20.87
N LEU A 268 7.55 6.87 -20.64
CA LEU A 268 7.14 6.37 -19.33
C LEU A 268 8.36 5.84 -18.57
N TYR A 269 8.57 6.36 -17.36
CA TYR A 269 9.65 5.94 -16.46
C TYR A 269 9.06 5.31 -15.19
N HIS A 270 9.91 4.54 -14.50
CA HIS A 270 9.60 3.92 -13.24
C HIS A 270 10.73 4.16 -12.25
N ALA A 271 10.39 4.62 -11.05
CA ALA A 271 11.30 4.74 -9.91
C ALA A 271 10.82 3.83 -8.77
N THR A 272 11.77 3.34 -7.98
CA THR A 272 11.48 2.58 -6.76
C THR A 272 12.15 3.23 -5.57
N VAL A 273 11.42 3.32 -4.47
CA VAL A 273 11.97 3.64 -3.15
C VAL A 273 11.75 2.41 -2.30
N GLN A 274 12.83 1.77 -1.85
CA GLN A 274 12.71 0.54 -1.08
C GLN A 274 12.03 0.79 0.26
N GLY A 275 10.95 0.07 0.51
CA GLY A 275 10.26 0.02 1.78
C GLY A 275 11.09 -0.71 2.84
N TYR A 276 10.82 -0.42 4.11
CA TYR A 276 11.57 -0.98 5.24
C TYR A 276 10.91 -2.26 5.80
N LYS A 277 10.61 -3.25 4.98
CA LYS A 277 10.47 -4.61 5.49
C LYS A 277 11.84 -5.24 5.48
N THR A 278 12.34 -5.62 6.68
CA THR A 278 13.54 -6.43 6.96
C THR A 278 14.13 -7.09 5.70
N GLY A 279 14.73 -6.30 4.84
CA GLY A 279 15.39 -6.74 3.64
C GLY A 279 16.85 -6.30 3.66
N ALA A 280 17.66 -6.97 2.92
CA ALA A 280 19.03 -6.59 2.70
C ALA A 280 19.09 -5.10 2.28
N ILE A 281 19.93 -4.30 2.92
CA ILE A 281 20.36 -3.04 2.35
C ILE A 281 21.09 -3.38 1.07
N THR A 282 20.37 -3.33 -0.06
CA THR A 282 20.98 -3.65 -1.35
C THR A 282 21.89 -2.50 -1.74
N ARG A 283 23.14 -2.87 -1.85
CA ARG A 283 24.25 -2.04 -2.25
C ARG A 283 24.28 -1.95 -3.78
N ALA A 284 23.71 -0.89 -4.34
CA ALA A 284 23.75 -0.72 -5.80
C ALA A 284 25.12 -0.27 -6.32
N ASP A 285 25.97 0.49 -5.58
CA ASP A 285 27.11 1.19 -6.21
C ASP A 285 28.43 1.31 -5.42
N VAL A 286 28.68 0.50 -4.39
CA VAL A 286 29.96 0.66 -3.64
C VAL A 286 30.74 -0.65 -3.54
N SER A 287 31.56 -0.97 -4.55
CA SER A 287 32.51 -2.08 -4.42
C SER A 287 33.56 -1.75 -3.36
N GLY A 288 33.71 -2.61 -2.32
CA GLY A 288 34.68 -2.46 -1.24
C GLY A 288 34.22 -1.66 -0.03
N ALA A 289 32.93 -1.31 0.11
CA ALA A 289 32.44 -0.70 1.36
C ALA A 289 32.29 -1.75 2.47
N THR A 290 32.49 -1.29 3.72
CA THR A 290 32.19 -2.05 4.93
C THR A 290 31.02 -1.45 5.67
N CYS A 291 30.14 -2.30 6.22
CA CYS A 291 28.99 -1.85 6.99
C CYS A 291 29.17 -2.08 8.48
N SER A 292 28.70 -1.12 9.27
CA SER A 292 28.54 -1.21 10.72
C SER A 292 27.10 -0.89 11.11
N ILE A 293 26.68 -1.35 12.30
CA ILE A 293 25.32 -1.14 12.81
C ILE A 293 25.36 -0.70 14.27
N THR A 294 24.50 0.22 14.63
CA THR A 294 24.33 0.73 16.00
C THR A 294 22.85 1.00 16.28
N PRO A 295 22.30 0.54 17.42
CA PRO A 295 22.92 -0.36 18.41
C PRO A 295 23.19 -1.77 17.87
N SER A 296 23.73 -2.65 18.68
CA SER A 296 23.95 -4.06 18.29
C SER A 296 22.61 -4.78 18.05
N LEU A 297 22.59 -5.62 17.02
CA LEU A 297 21.41 -6.42 16.65
C LEU A 297 20.94 -7.33 17.80
N PRO A 298 19.64 -7.69 17.84
CA PRO A 298 19.12 -8.73 18.72
C PRO A 298 19.89 -10.03 18.57
N ASN A 299 19.99 -10.79 19.67
CA ASN A 299 20.63 -12.09 19.65
C ASN A 299 20.00 -13.00 18.59
N GLY A 300 20.85 -13.67 17.81
CA GLY A 300 20.43 -14.52 16.69
C GLY A 300 20.42 -13.83 15.33
N LEU A 301 20.51 -12.50 15.28
CA LEU A 301 20.72 -11.74 14.05
C LEU A 301 22.19 -11.31 13.90
N THR A 302 22.68 -11.30 12.67
CA THR A 302 24.06 -10.90 12.34
C THR A 302 24.07 -9.99 11.12
N LEU A 303 24.96 -8.97 11.13
CA LEU A 303 25.25 -8.14 9.98
C LEU A 303 26.46 -8.70 9.23
N ASN A 304 26.31 -9.00 7.95
CA ASN A 304 27.43 -9.23 7.06
C ASN A 304 28.02 -7.87 6.66
N GLN A 305 29.19 -7.55 7.17
CA GLN A 305 29.84 -6.25 6.97
C GLN A 305 30.24 -5.99 5.51
N GLY A 306 30.51 -7.03 4.72
CA GLY A 306 30.91 -6.90 3.31
C GLY A 306 29.75 -6.73 2.35
N THR A 307 28.57 -7.30 2.68
CA THR A 307 27.36 -7.21 1.84
C THR A 307 26.29 -6.30 2.42
N CYS A 308 26.47 -5.81 3.66
CA CYS A 308 25.48 -5.04 4.42
C CYS A 308 24.16 -5.79 4.66
N THR A 309 24.17 -7.12 4.59
CA THR A 309 22.97 -7.95 4.76
C THR A 309 22.84 -8.36 6.23
N ILE A 310 21.64 -8.20 6.79
CA ILE A 310 21.26 -8.74 8.08
C ILE A 310 20.58 -10.08 7.86
N SER A 311 21.04 -11.11 8.59
CA SER A 311 20.50 -12.47 8.51
C SER A 311 20.52 -13.16 9.86
N GLY A 312 19.74 -14.23 9.97
CA GLY A 312 19.64 -15.04 11.18
C GLY A 312 18.20 -15.14 11.69
N THR A 313 18.04 -15.85 12.82
CA THR A 313 16.74 -15.97 13.49
C THR A 313 16.89 -15.36 14.89
N PRO A 314 16.12 -14.32 15.21
CA PRO A 314 16.20 -13.71 16.54
C PRO A 314 15.76 -14.72 17.60
N SER A 315 16.49 -14.79 18.71
CA SER A 315 16.25 -15.76 19.79
C SER A 315 15.41 -15.20 20.94
N ILE A 316 15.13 -13.91 20.93
CA ILE A 316 14.34 -13.24 21.98
C ILE A 316 13.42 -12.21 21.32
N SER A 317 12.19 -12.12 21.82
CA SER A 317 11.29 -11.01 21.51
C SER A 317 11.81 -9.72 22.17
N GLY A 318 11.58 -8.58 21.53
CA GLY A 318 12.10 -7.31 22.03
C GLY A 318 11.24 -6.13 21.61
N THR A 319 11.56 -4.97 22.16
CA THR A 319 10.92 -3.69 21.82
C THR A 319 11.30 -3.29 20.40
N ASN A 320 10.43 -2.54 19.76
CA ASN A 320 10.73 -1.90 18.49
C ASN A 320 11.93 -0.96 18.66
N THR A 321 13.06 -1.33 18.08
CA THR A 321 14.35 -0.63 18.25
C THR A 321 14.83 -0.09 16.93
N THR A 322 15.19 1.19 16.91
CA THR A 322 15.79 1.87 15.76
C THR A 322 17.28 1.54 15.65
N TYR A 323 17.74 1.21 14.47
CA TYR A 323 19.12 0.86 14.13
C TYR A 323 19.65 1.81 13.04
N ASN A 324 20.89 2.26 13.22
CA ASN A 324 21.63 3.01 12.21
C ASN A 324 22.65 2.09 11.56
N VAL A 325 22.54 1.88 10.24
CA VAL A 325 23.57 1.19 9.44
C VAL A 325 24.41 2.22 8.70
N THR A 326 25.70 2.17 8.90
CA THR A 326 26.66 3.04 8.22
C THR A 326 27.50 2.22 7.24
N ALA A 327 27.40 2.53 5.96
CA ALA A 327 28.28 2.01 4.93
C ALA A 327 29.45 2.97 4.71
N THR A 328 30.69 2.46 4.82
CA THR A 328 31.92 3.25 4.61
C THR A 328 32.66 2.69 3.42
N SER A 329 32.95 3.51 2.42
CA SER A 329 33.74 3.14 1.24
C SER A 329 35.21 2.95 1.59
N SER A 330 35.97 2.31 0.72
CA SER A 330 37.43 2.19 0.84
C SER A 330 38.17 3.53 0.88
N LEU A 331 37.52 4.60 0.42
CA LEU A 331 38.05 5.98 0.46
C LEU A 331 37.62 6.76 1.72
N GLY A 332 36.96 6.10 2.69
CA GLY A 332 36.54 6.70 3.94
C GLY A 332 35.25 7.55 3.85
N VAL A 333 34.56 7.57 2.70
CA VAL A 333 33.27 8.24 2.57
C VAL A 333 32.20 7.34 3.17
N SER A 334 31.41 7.86 4.11
CA SER A 334 30.37 7.12 4.81
C SER A 334 28.98 7.68 4.52
N LYS A 335 27.97 6.79 4.44
CA LYS A 335 26.56 7.14 4.46
C LYS A 335 25.84 6.24 5.46
N THR A 336 24.95 6.85 6.26
CA THR A 336 24.15 6.14 7.27
C THR A 336 22.70 6.10 6.82
N GLY A 337 22.08 4.95 6.97
CA GLY A 337 20.65 4.72 6.85
C GLY A 337 20.08 4.25 8.17
N GLU A 338 18.83 4.54 8.44
CA GLU A 338 18.09 4.17 9.65
C GLU A 338 17.00 3.15 9.30
N PHE A 339 16.77 2.16 10.18
CA PHE A 339 15.66 1.22 10.09
C PHE A 339 15.29 0.70 11.47
N ARG A 340 14.13 0.04 11.58
CA ARG A 340 13.65 -0.52 12.84
C ARG A 340 13.53 -2.03 12.76
N ILE A 341 13.87 -2.70 13.87
CA ILE A 341 13.59 -4.12 14.07
C ILE A 341 12.65 -4.26 15.26
N TRP A 342 11.54 -4.94 15.03
CA TRP A 342 10.64 -5.39 16.06
C TRP A 342 10.52 -6.90 16.02
N VAL A 343 11.02 -7.59 17.05
CA VAL A 343 10.88 -9.03 17.19
C VAL A 343 9.66 -9.32 18.04
N GLN A 344 8.60 -9.76 17.40
CA GLN A 344 7.35 -10.12 18.08
C GLN A 344 7.44 -11.54 18.65
N SER A 345 6.88 -11.76 19.85
CA SER A 345 6.64 -13.08 20.42
C SER A 345 5.43 -13.71 19.73
N ILE A 346 5.61 -14.91 19.20
CA ILE A 346 4.51 -15.71 18.67
C ILE A 346 4.07 -16.67 19.76
N THR A 347 2.81 -16.56 20.21
CA THR A 347 2.25 -17.47 21.21
C THR A 347 2.45 -18.93 20.78
N PRO A 348 3.05 -19.78 21.62
CA PRO A 348 3.23 -21.19 21.30
C PRO A 348 1.89 -21.87 21.01
N VAL A 349 1.77 -22.50 19.86
CA VAL A 349 0.63 -23.37 19.50
C VAL A 349 1.13 -24.80 19.53
N ILE A 350 0.65 -25.55 20.52
CA ILE A 350 1.11 -26.91 20.78
C ILE A 350 0.06 -27.94 20.38
N SER A 351 0.52 -29.05 19.83
CA SER A 351 -0.33 -30.20 19.54
C SER A 351 0.44 -31.52 19.70
N TYR A 352 -0.31 -32.55 19.95
CA TYR A 352 0.16 -33.93 19.95
C TYR A 352 -0.67 -34.71 18.92
N THR A 353 -0.01 -35.25 17.90
CA THR A 353 -0.69 -36.07 16.90
C THR A 353 -1.15 -37.38 17.49
N GLY A 354 -2.43 -37.72 17.36
CA GLY A 354 -3.03 -38.96 17.81
C GLY A 354 -3.64 -38.90 19.22
N ALA A 355 -3.70 -37.74 19.87
CA ALA A 355 -4.40 -37.60 21.14
C ALA A 355 -5.90 -37.82 21.00
N PRO A 356 -6.62 -38.42 22.00
CA PRO A 356 -6.11 -38.93 23.27
C PRO A 356 -5.32 -40.25 23.13
N PHE A 357 -4.30 -40.46 23.99
CA PHE A 357 -3.44 -41.63 23.96
C PHE A 357 -3.91 -42.69 24.96
N ALA A 358 -3.90 -43.93 24.50
CA ALA A 358 -3.99 -45.10 25.37
C ALA A 358 -2.67 -45.88 25.29
N PHE A 359 -1.95 -45.98 26.39
CA PHE A 359 -0.70 -46.70 26.45
C PHE A 359 -0.86 -48.07 27.13
N THR A 360 -0.19 -49.06 26.59
CA THR A 360 -0.10 -50.38 27.23
C THR A 360 1.00 -50.36 28.32
N ASP A 361 0.69 -50.91 29.51
CA ASP A 361 1.65 -51.00 30.59
C ASP A 361 2.88 -51.86 30.20
N HIS A 362 4.03 -51.52 30.75
CA HIS A 362 5.32 -52.15 30.47
C HIS A 362 5.81 -52.05 28.99
N VAL A 363 5.14 -51.26 28.14
CA VAL A 363 5.60 -50.96 26.78
C VAL A 363 6.22 -49.58 26.75
N THR A 364 7.48 -49.48 26.31
CA THR A 364 8.14 -48.17 26.14
C THR A 364 7.46 -47.34 25.05
N VAL A 365 7.12 -46.10 25.36
CA VAL A 365 6.48 -45.15 24.45
C VAL A 365 7.26 -43.87 24.30
N SER A 366 7.10 -43.22 23.16
CA SER A 366 7.60 -41.87 22.91
C SER A 366 6.60 -41.13 22.01
N VAL A 367 6.10 -40.02 22.50
CA VAL A 367 5.15 -39.16 21.75
C VAL A 367 5.71 -37.74 21.66
N SER A 368 5.96 -37.29 20.46
CA SER A 368 6.52 -35.96 20.19
C SER A 368 5.44 -34.89 20.15
N ALA A 369 5.75 -33.76 20.77
CA ALA A 369 4.95 -32.54 20.60
C ALA A 369 5.31 -31.80 19.31
N THR A 370 4.35 -31.09 18.74
CA THR A 370 4.58 -30.07 17.72
C THR A 370 4.34 -28.70 18.34
N ASN A 371 5.24 -27.75 18.11
CA ASN A 371 5.08 -26.35 18.46
C ASN A 371 5.34 -25.48 17.22
N THR A 372 4.38 -24.64 16.84
CA THR A 372 4.50 -23.71 15.70
C THR A 372 4.70 -22.26 16.12
N GLY A 373 4.91 -22.00 17.42
CA GLY A 373 5.22 -20.67 17.96
C GLY A 373 6.68 -20.57 18.44
N ASP A 374 6.92 -19.60 19.32
CA ASP A 374 8.22 -19.42 19.98
C ASP A 374 8.61 -20.66 20.79
N SER A 375 9.92 -20.78 21.07
CA SER A 375 10.42 -21.85 21.93
C SER A 375 9.76 -21.79 23.31
N ALA A 376 9.29 -22.95 23.78
CA ALA A 376 8.53 -23.04 25.02
C ALA A 376 9.26 -23.98 26.02
N THR A 377 9.10 -23.68 27.32
CA THR A 377 9.41 -24.64 28.38
C THR A 377 8.14 -25.43 28.67
N TRP A 378 8.26 -26.75 28.64
CA TRP A 378 7.12 -27.65 28.75
C TRP A 378 6.94 -28.17 30.16
N THR A 379 5.73 -28.07 30.64
CA THR A 379 5.26 -28.64 31.90
C THR A 379 3.95 -29.39 31.65
N VAL A 380 3.62 -30.34 32.51
CA VAL A 380 2.37 -31.09 32.44
C VAL A 380 1.63 -31.03 33.79
N SER A 381 0.33 -30.89 33.72
CA SER A 381 -0.53 -30.93 34.90
C SER A 381 -1.88 -31.54 34.50
N PRO A 382 -2.43 -32.51 35.26
CA PRO A 382 -1.82 -33.21 36.39
C PRO A 382 -0.57 -34.01 35.99
N ASP A 383 0.15 -34.54 36.99
CA ASP A 383 1.33 -35.38 36.77
C ASP A 383 1.03 -36.57 35.85
N LEU A 384 2.03 -36.93 35.06
CA LEU A 384 1.92 -38.11 34.20
C LEU A 384 1.89 -39.39 35.04
N PRO A 385 1.27 -40.47 34.52
CA PRO A 385 1.34 -41.80 35.16
C PRO A 385 2.79 -42.21 35.46
N ALA A 386 2.94 -42.98 36.51
CA ALA A 386 4.26 -43.50 36.92
C ALA A 386 5.00 -44.20 35.78
N GLY A 387 6.25 -43.86 35.59
CA GLY A 387 7.09 -44.37 34.52
C GLY A 387 7.09 -43.55 33.24
N LEU A 388 6.29 -42.50 33.17
CA LEU A 388 6.32 -41.51 32.07
C LEU A 388 6.91 -40.18 32.52
N SER A 389 7.58 -39.50 31.63
CA SER A 389 8.12 -38.15 31.84
C SER A 389 7.94 -37.28 30.62
N ILE A 390 7.91 -35.95 30.82
CA ILE A 390 7.91 -34.97 29.74
C ILE A 390 9.30 -34.31 29.68
N SER A 391 9.80 -34.13 28.47
CA SER A 391 11.00 -33.31 28.24
C SER A 391 10.64 -31.83 28.36
N SER A 392 11.25 -31.11 29.29
CA SER A 392 11.02 -29.67 29.48
C SER A 392 11.47 -28.82 28.30
N SER A 393 12.32 -29.32 27.42
CA SER A 393 12.83 -28.60 26.24
C SER A 393 12.11 -28.94 24.95
N THR A 394 11.57 -30.16 24.79
CA THR A 394 10.96 -30.63 23.55
C THR A 394 9.46 -30.96 23.65
N GLY A 395 8.91 -31.02 24.87
CA GLY A 395 7.55 -31.47 25.09
C GLY A 395 7.31 -32.97 24.84
N THR A 396 8.36 -33.75 24.51
CA THR A 396 8.22 -35.17 24.25
C THR A 396 7.86 -35.92 25.53
N ILE A 397 6.77 -36.67 25.49
CA ILE A 397 6.36 -37.57 26.55
C ILE A 397 6.95 -38.94 26.24
N SER A 398 7.74 -39.48 27.16
CA SER A 398 8.41 -40.78 26.98
C SER A 398 8.54 -41.54 28.27
N GLY A 399 8.76 -42.84 28.14
CA GLY A 399 8.99 -43.75 29.25
C GLY A 399 8.24 -45.07 29.12
N THR A 400 8.19 -45.83 30.17
CA THR A 400 7.46 -47.12 30.24
C THR A 400 6.41 -46.98 31.35
N PRO A 401 5.12 -46.85 31.02
CA PRO A 401 4.11 -46.70 32.04
C PRO A 401 4.02 -47.93 32.93
N GLY A 402 3.97 -47.73 34.22
CA GLY A 402 3.71 -48.75 35.20
C GLY A 402 2.22 -49.05 35.39
N VAL A 403 1.91 -50.12 36.05
CA VAL A 403 0.54 -50.51 36.37
C VAL A 403 -0.16 -49.42 37.17
N ILE A 404 -1.34 -48.97 36.71
CA ILE A 404 -2.22 -48.13 37.50
C ILE A 404 -2.87 -49.06 38.55
N THR A 405 -2.54 -48.84 39.80
CA THR A 405 -3.18 -49.52 40.94
C THR A 405 -4.42 -48.73 41.37
#